data_eb48b9c51e062f9810ce4ee5beecc3f0
#
_entry.id   eb48b9c51e062f9810ce4ee5beecc3f0
#
_cell.length_a   1.000
_cell.length_b   1.000
_cell.length_c   1.000
_cell.angle_alpha   90.00
_cell.angle_beta   90.00
_cell.angle_gamma   90.00
#
_symmetry.space_group_name_H-M   'P 1'
#
loop_
_entity.id
_entity.type
_entity.pdbx_description
1 polymer ?
#
loop_
_entity_poly.entity_id
_entity_poly.type
_entity_poly.pdbx_seq_one_letter_code
_entity_poly.pdbx_strand_id
1 'polypeptide(L)'
;MAQTFEPPMKGFAAVFTAPRYFGRTLELPECAAALARMSFESVAGRIALLKHVNDGIYADPDAPTGQLARYTERTIDFLFDEGRRDLARQEAASDEKFRPVADQALLATLELARLCCPRDGQHWINGDPLRLDLTHVILSFQDVLLSRDLQNRLKADPRFEVLGETGCQELIRNRIAHNTSRYYRHALGRLFALCRNPEIDVLVRERTSNKSIHDWFVAGFGLTPDEYLVCSSLVVAPAWALDLRTPDATTCFYRPATYWQLIDESVRAKVHALMNLATRPADEPTQTPDIRLDDFLYDCCLAHVHPVLDLGPVALCISPHLLMNKFVVGLPYLAQEIAAQRAAPRRLSDGEVTAARSPFGIMFECYVIWLVRKYLFDWTGTEIVSPMWCGPTKEHGECDIVIIRRDIAFVFEIKTTLATLAFRRTGSFTGLDAIVREGAEQAYRAAKALRAGVAVRASDKKPIEGIRFVIPCVVTYEDIPLYDITASMYERHLEQVTGSPLFSGENGIEPLQFLDVDVIESWESKFDLSPNSGAPFGYLIARARDPVLRYKGIQDGIASPARPEAPRPFDELINESRKFIEMQIRANLQRPPDRAG
;
A
#
# COMPACT_ATOMS: atom_id res chain seq x y z
N MET A 1 11.61 -42.69 5.83
CA MET A 1 12.80 -41.81 5.81
C MET A 1 12.26 -40.40 5.84
N ALA A 2 12.33 -39.73 6.98
CA ALA A 2 11.95 -38.33 7.08
C ALA A 2 13.01 -37.50 6.33
N GLN A 3 12.62 -36.89 5.23
CA GLN A 3 13.45 -35.87 4.60
C GLN A 3 13.52 -34.69 5.56
N THR A 4 14.67 -34.48 6.17
CA THR A 4 15.00 -33.24 6.86
C THR A 4 15.02 -32.13 5.83
N PHE A 5 13.97 -31.31 5.84
CA PHE A 5 13.96 -30.07 5.08
C PHE A 5 15.09 -29.17 5.61
N GLU A 6 16.07 -28.88 4.80
CA GLU A 6 17.03 -27.83 5.11
C GLU A 6 16.30 -26.48 5.19
N PRO A 7 16.72 -25.59 6.11
CA PRO A 7 16.06 -24.30 6.27
C PRO A 7 16.09 -23.50 4.96
N PRO A 8 15.02 -22.75 4.67
CA PRO A 8 14.89 -22.01 3.43
C PRO A 8 16.03 -21.02 3.23
N MET A 9 16.45 -20.86 1.99
CA MET A 9 17.51 -19.94 1.57
C MET A 9 17.30 -18.54 2.18
N LYS A 10 18.38 -17.87 2.58
CA LYS A 10 18.36 -16.50 3.15
C LYS A 10 17.49 -15.58 2.30
N GLY A 11 16.43 -15.04 2.89
CA GLY A 11 15.49 -14.12 2.23
C GLY A 11 14.01 -14.51 2.26
N PHE A 12 13.67 -15.74 2.67
CA PHE A 12 12.29 -16.13 2.93
C PHE A 12 11.95 -15.83 4.41
N ALA A 13 10.82 -15.17 4.64
CA ALA A 13 10.25 -15.17 5.97
C ALA A 13 9.84 -16.62 6.31
N ALA A 14 10.30 -17.14 7.43
CA ALA A 14 9.81 -18.42 7.93
C ALA A 14 8.34 -18.25 8.29
N VAL A 15 7.52 -19.23 7.91
CA VAL A 15 6.07 -19.24 8.12
C VAL A 15 5.63 -20.62 8.54
N PHE A 16 4.46 -20.74 9.17
CA PHE A 16 3.87 -22.05 9.46
C PHE A 16 3.43 -22.76 8.17
N THR A 17 3.58 -24.07 8.11
CA THR A 17 3.21 -24.90 6.96
C THR A 17 2.26 -26.03 7.36
N ALA A 18 1.29 -26.38 6.52
CA ALA A 18 0.34 -27.44 6.81
C ALA A 18 1.02 -28.82 6.97
N PRO A 19 1.98 -29.26 6.13
CA PRO A 19 2.63 -30.56 6.29
C PRO A 19 3.30 -30.75 7.66
N ARG A 20 3.85 -29.68 8.25
CA ARG A 20 4.52 -29.76 9.55
C ARG A 20 3.59 -30.01 10.71
N TYR A 21 2.38 -29.44 10.66
CA TYR A 21 1.41 -29.51 11.76
C TYR A 21 0.29 -30.54 11.55
N PHE A 22 -0.01 -30.87 10.30
CA PHE A 22 -1.14 -31.72 9.91
C PHE A 22 -0.72 -32.89 9.00
N GLY A 23 0.57 -33.02 8.71
CA GLY A 23 1.12 -34.10 7.89
C GLY A 23 0.95 -33.92 6.38
N ARG A 24 0.07 -33.04 5.92
CA ARG A 24 -0.16 -32.77 4.50
C ARG A 24 -0.81 -31.41 4.25
N THR A 25 -0.76 -30.95 3.01
CA THR A 25 -1.56 -29.83 2.47
C THR A 25 -2.90 -30.37 1.96
N LEU A 26 -3.99 -29.62 2.20
CA LEU A 26 -5.31 -29.95 1.65
C LEU A 26 -5.45 -29.47 0.20
N GLU A 27 -6.14 -30.24 -0.62
CA GLU A 27 -6.60 -29.81 -1.93
C GLU A 27 -7.83 -28.89 -1.83
N LEU A 28 -8.12 -28.07 -2.86
CA LEU A 28 -9.23 -27.12 -2.84
C LEU A 28 -10.58 -27.74 -2.49
N PRO A 29 -10.98 -28.92 -3.03
CA PRO A 29 -12.24 -29.57 -2.64
C PRO A 29 -12.27 -29.98 -1.17
N GLU A 30 -11.13 -30.37 -0.59
CA GLU A 30 -11.01 -30.73 0.81
C GLU A 30 -11.09 -29.48 1.70
N CYS A 31 -10.48 -28.36 1.30
CA CYS A 31 -10.64 -27.06 1.95
C CYS A 31 -12.11 -26.62 1.96
N ALA A 32 -12.79 -26.71 0.82
CA ALA A 32 -14.21 -26.40 0.69
C ALA A 32 -15.09 -27.29 1.60
N ALA A 33 -14.83 -28.60 1.63
CA ALA A 33 -15.55 -29.56 2.49
C ALA A 33 -15.29 -29.30 3.98
N ALA A 34 -14.08 -28.87 4.36
CA ALA A 34 -13.77 -28.49 5.73
C ALA A 34 -14.55 -27.24 6.14
N LEU A 35 -14.57 -26.21 5.29
CA LEU A 35 -15.27 -24.94 5.54
C LEU A 35 -16.80 -25.12 5.56
N ALA A 36 -17.36 -26.00 4.73
CA ALA A 36 -18.81 -26.28 4.69
C ALA A 36 -19.37 -26.80 6.03
N ARG A 37 -18.53 -27.24 6.95
CA ARG A 37 -18.91 -27.68 8.31
C ARG A 37 -18.93 -26.54 9.34
N MET A 38 -18.54 -25.34 8.97
CA MET A 38 -18.42 -24.18 9.85
C MET A 38 -19.43 -23.11 9.44
N SER A 39 -19.87 -22.27 10.38
CA SER A 39 -20.64 -21.09 10.01
C SER A 39 -19.73 -20.02 9.38
N PHE A 40 -20.27 -19.29 8.42
CA PHE A 40 -19.54 -18.19 7.79
C PHE A 40 -19.11 -17.13 8.81
N GLU A 41 -20.02 -16.75 9.69
CA GLU A 41 -19.79 -15.74 10.72
C GLU A 41 -18.63 -16.13 11.65
N SER A 42 -18.55 -17.42 12.01
CA SER A 42 -17.46 -17.97 12.82
C SER A 42 -16.11 -17.91 12.08
N VAL A 43 -16.07 -18.32 10.82
CA VAL A 43 -14.85 -18.27 10.00
C VAL A 43 -14.43 -16.82 9.76
N ALA A 44 -15.36 -15.97 9.34
CA ALA A 44 -15.08 -14.56 9.04
C ALA A 44 -14.54 -13.80 10.26
N GLY A 45 -15.14 -14.00 11.43
CA GLY A 45 -14.68 -13.41 12.69
C GLY A 45 -13.26 -13.82 13.06
N ARG A 46 -12.91 -15.10 12.89
CA ARG A 46 -11.56 -15.61 13.16
C ARG A 46 -10.52 -15.08 12.17
N ILE A 47 -10.87 -15.02 10.90
CA ILE A 47 -9.98 -14.46 9.88
C ILE A 47 -9.77 -12.97 10.12
N ALA A 48 -10.83 -12.22 10.42
CA ALA A 48 -10.72 -10.81 10.78
C ALA A 48 -9.78 -10.60 11.97
N LEU A 49 -9.91 -11.43 13.03
CA LEU A 49 -9.03 -11.34 14.19
C LEU A 49 -7.56 -11.59 13.84
N LEU A 50 -7.26 -12.65 13.09
CA LEU A 50 -5.91 -12.95 12.63
C LEU A 50 -5.37 -11.83 11.76
N LYS A 51 -6.21 -11.26 10.89
CA LYS A 51 -5.84 -10.14 10.03
C LYS A 51 -5.55 -8.88 10.84
N HIS A 52 -6.34 -8.59 11.89
CA HIS A 52 -6.08 -7.48 12.81
C HIS A 52 -4.76 -7.66 13.56
N VAL A 53 -4.44 -8.88 13.98
CA VAL A 53 -3.15 -9.19 14.62
C VAL A 53 -2.01 -8.95 13.63
N ASN A 54 -2.13 -9.43 12.40
CA ASN A 54 -1.14 -9.19 11.36
C ASN A 54 -0.98 -7.70 11.04
N ASP A 55 -2.08 -6.96 10.89
CA ASP A 55 -2.05 -5.51 10.65
C ASP A 55 -1.34 -4.77 11.80
N GLY A 56 -1.52 -5.20 13.03
CA GLY A 56 -0.82 -4.67 14.20
C GLY A 56 0.70 -4.88 14.14
N ILE A 57 1.16 -6.01 13.61
CA ILE A 57 2.59 -6.30 13.40
C ILE A 57 3.20 -5.33 12.38
N TYR A 58 2.44 -4.98 11.33
CA TYR A 58 2.93 -4.13 10.24
C TYR A 58 2.72 -2.63 10.47
N ALA A 59 1.85 -2.27 11.41
CA ALA A 59 1.53 -0.88 11.69
C ALA A 59 2.70 -0.07 12.26
N ASP A 60 3.66 -0.73 12.89
CA ASP A 60 4.83 -0.11 13.49
C ASP A 60 6.11 -0.91 13.16
N PRO A 61 6.76 -0.61 12.02
CA PRO A 61 7.99 -1.28 11.63
C PRO A 61 9.15 -1.02 12.62
N ASP A 62 9.05 0.03 13.42
CA ASP A 62 10.00 0.35 14.50
C ASP A 62 9.53 -0.19 15.86
N ALA A 63 8.45 -0.99 15.87
CA ALA A 63 7.97 -1.60 17.10
C ALA A 63 9.07 -2.40 17.79
N PRO A 64 9.24 -2.25 19.12
CA PRO A 64 10.19 -3.04 19.85
C PRO A 64 10.01 -4.53 19.57
N THR A 65 11.12 -5.27 19.41
CA THR A 65 11.14 -6.73 19.18
C THR A 65 10.18 -7.51 20.10
N GLY A 66 9.95 -7.00 21.33
CA GLY A 66 8.98 -7.55 22.26
C GLY A 66 7.51 -7.41 21.83
N GLN A 67 7.17 -6.47 20.95
CA GLN A 67 5.80 -6.31 20.44
C GLN A 67 5.52 -7.33 19.34
N LEU A 68 6.47 -7.54 18.42
CA LEU A 68 6.39 -8.57 17.39
C LEU A 68 6.26 -9.96 18.03
N ALA A 69 7.06 -10.26 19.04
CA ALA A 69 6.98 -11.52 19.78
C ALA A 69 5.58 -11.74 20.42
N ARG A 70 4.95 -10.70 20.97
CA ARG A 70 3.60 -10.80 21.54
C ARG A 70 2.53 -11.09 20.49
N TYR A 71 2.63 -10.49 19.30
CA TYR A 71 1.68 -10.76 18.21
C TYR A 71 1.86 -12.18 17.67
N THR A 72 3.10 -12.63 17.51
CA THR A 72 3.40 -14.00 17.09
C THR A 72 2.85 -15.01 18.09
N GLU A 73 3.07 -14.81 19.40
CA GLU A 73 2.54 -15.66 20.47
C GLU A 73 1.01 -15.75 20.43
N ARG A 74 0.31 -14.61 20.24
CA ARG A 74 -1.14 -14.59 20.10
C ARG A 74 -1.63 -15.33 18.87
N THR A 75 -0.96 -15.18 17.74
CA THR A 75 -1.27 -15.92 16.53
C THR A 75 -1.14 -17.43 16.77
N ILE A 76 -0.09 -17.85 17.47
CA ILE A 76 0.14 -19.25 17.87
C ILE A 76 -1.01 -19.75 18.77
N ASP A 77 -1.35 -19.00 19.80
CA ASP A 77 -2.44 -19.35 20.70
C ASP A 77 -3.78 -19.45 20.00
N PHE A 78 -3.96 -18.69 18.94
CA PHE A 78 -5.18 -18.65 18.16
C PHE A 78 -5.28 -19.79 17.13
N LEU A 79 -4.18 -20.11 16.46
CA LEU A 79 -4.14 -21.14 15.42
C LEU A 79 -4.08 -22.56 15.99
N PHE A 80 -3.36 -22.79 17.08
CA PHE A 80 -2.98 -24.12 17.52
C PHE A 80 -3.57 -24.50 18.88
N ASP A 81 -3.79 -25.80 19.07
CA ASP A 81 -4.06 -26.41 20.36
C ASP A 81 -2.77 -26.55 21.21
N GLU A 82 -2.92 -26.92 22.48
CA GLU A 82 -1.78 -27.07 23.40
C GLU A 82 -0.69 -28.00 22.85
N GLY A 83 -1.08 -29.09 22.20
CA GLY A 83 -0.14 -30.08 21.66
C GLY A 83 0.75 -29.58 20.53
N ARG A 84 0.33 -28.51 19.83
CA ARG A 84 1.06 -27.92 18.70
C ARG A 84 1.73 -26.60 19.04
N ARG A 85 1.33 -25.92 20.11
CA ARG A 85 1.85 -24.60 20.48
C ARG A 85 3.34 -24.59 20.77
N ASP A 86 3.86 -25.60 21.46
CA ASP A 86 5.30 -25.64 21.80
C ASP A 86 6.17 -25.77 20.55
N LEU A 87 5.73 -26.60 19.58
CA LEU A 87 6.40 -26.70 18.29
C LEU A 87 6.36 -25.38 17.53
N ALA A 88 5.20 -24.71 17.52
CA ALA A 88 5.02 -23.43 16.84
C ALA A 88 5.88 -22.32 17.48
N ARG A 89 6.00 -22.29 18.81
CA ARG A 89 6.88 -21.36 19.54
C ARG A 89 8.36 -21.58 19.21
N GLN A 90 8.80 -22.84 19.14
CA GLN A 90 10.17 -23.18 18.77
C GLN A 90 10.48 -22.72 17.33
N GLU A 91 9.55 -22.94 16.41
CA GLU A 91 9.70 -22.53 15.03
C GLU A 91 9.75 -20.99 14.90
N ALA A 92 8.82 -20.30 15.56
CA ALA A 92 8.79 -18.84 15.56
C ALA A 92 10.04 -18.19 16.17
N ALA A 93 10.62 -18.82 17.20
CA ALA A 93 11.85 -18.34 17.84
C ALA A 93 13.10 -18.56 16.98
N SER A 94 13.05 -19.39 15.94
CA SER A 94 14.19 -19.69 15.08
C SER A 94 14.54 -18.59 14.08
N ASP A 95 13.65 -17.64 13.83
CA ASP A 95 13.84 -16.55 12.87
C ASP A 95 13.22 -15.24 13.39
N GLU A 96 14.04 -14.20 13.55
CA GLU A 96 13.58 -12.86 13.95
C GLU A 96 12.57 -12.23 12.97
N LYS A 97 12.54 -12.71 11.71
CA LYS A 97 11.63 -12.26 10.66
C LYS A 97 10.42 -13.20 10.47
N PHE A 98 10.19 -14.08 11.41
CA PHE A 98 9.11 -15.06 11.33
C PHE A 98 7.75 -14.38 11.17
N ARG A 99 6.99 -14.83 10.17
CA ARG A 99 5.62 -14.36 9.90
C ARG A 99 4.66 -15.54 10.01
N PRO A 100 3.81 -15.59 11.04
CA PRO A 100 2.99 -16.78 11.29
C PRO A 100 2.10 -17.18 10.10
N VAL A 101 1.39 -16.20 9.50
CA VAL A 101 0.45 -16.44 8.40
C VAL A 101 0.50 -15.27 7.42
N ALA A 102 0.45 -15.57 6.13
CA ALA A 102 0.36 -14.57 5.08
C ALA A 102 -1.07 -14.00 4.99
N ASP A 103 -1.19 -12.69 4.84
CA ASP A 103 -2.47 -12.00 4.66
C ASP A 103 -3.30 -12.59 3.52
N GLN A 104 -2.63 -12.94 2.43
CA GLN A 104 -3.27 -13.51 1.26
C GLN A 104 -3.93 -14.87 1.55
N ALA A 105 -3.31 -15.71 2.38
CA ALA A 105 -3.90 -16.98 2.79
C ALA A 105 -5.19 -16.76 3.63
N LEU A 106 -5.19 -15.75 4.49
CA LEU A 106 -6.37 -15.37 5.27
C LEU A 106 -7.51 -14.89 4.37
N LEU A 107 -7.21 -13.97 3.44
CA LEU A 107 -8.21 -13.42 2.54
C LEU A 107 -8.76 -14.47 1.56
N ALA A 108 -7.91 -15.36 1.03
CA ALA A 108 -8.34 -16.46 0.19
C ALA A 108 -9.26 -17.45 0.95
N THR A 109 -8.92 -17.75 2.21
CA THR A 109 -9.78 -18.59 3.07
C THR A 109 -11.13 -17.92 3.32
N LEU A 110 -11.17 -16.60 3.54
CA LEU A 110 -12.41 -15.85 3.72
C LEU A 110 -13.30 -15.92 2.47
N GLU A 111 -12.73 -15.72 1.29
CA GLU A 111 -13.50 -15.78 0.04
C GLU A 111 -14.04 -17.21 -0.23
N LEU A 112 -13.25 -18.25 0.02
CA LEU A 112 -13.74 -19.63 -0.08
C LEU A 112 -14.83 -19.91 0.95
N ALA A 113 -14.68 -19.45 2.20
CA ALA A 113 -15.68 -19.59 3.24
C ALA A 113 -17.01 -18.94 2.85
N ARG A 114 -16.96 -17.76 2.21
CA ARG A 114 -18.16 -17.07 1.73
C ARG A 114 -18.97 -17.89 0.73
N LEU A 115 -18.33 -18.76 -0.03
CA LEU A 115 -18.97 -19.66 -1.02
C LEU A 115 -19.43 -20.97 -0.42
N CYS A 116 -18.75 -21.49 0.59
CA CYS A 116 -18.93 -22.85 1.09
C CYS A 116 -19.64 -22.93 2.44
N CYS A 117 -19.45 -21.93 3.31
CA CYS A 117 -20.00 -21.98 4.66
C CYS A 117 -21.51 -21.69 4.70
N PRO A 118 -22.29 -22.44 5.49
CA PRO A 118 -23.67 -22.06 5.79
C PRO A 118 -23.73 -20.74 6.59
N ARG A 119 -24.86 -20.05 6.46
CA ARG A 119 -25.20 -18.85 7.23
C ARG A 119 -26.15 -19.25 8.34
N ASP A 120 -25.71 -19.26 9.57
CA ASP A 120 -26.52 -19.66 10.71
C ASP A 120 -26.77 -18.52 11.72
N GLY A 121 -26.20 -17.35 11.48
CA GLY A 121 -26.31 -16.21 12.38
C GLY A 121 -25.61 -16.41 13.73
N GLN A 122 -24.90 -17.51 13.90
CA GLN A 122 -24.16 -17.76 15.12
C GLN A 122 -22.84 -17.01 15.08
N HIS A 123 -22.70 -16.07 16.00
CA HIS A 123 -21.44 -15.36 16.17
C HIS A 123 -20.38 -16.29 16.77
N TRP A 124 -19.16 -16.07 16.40
CA TRP A 124 -18.01 -16.84 16.87
C TRP A 124 -17.99 -16.95 18.40
N ILE A 125 -17.87 -18.20 18.88
CA ILE A 125 -17.72 -18.53 20.29
C ILE A 125 -16.30 -19.07 20.49
N ASN A 126 -15.61 -18.57 21.52
CA ASN A 126 -14.32 -19.09 21.94
C ASN A 126 -14.46 -20.61 22.23
N GLY A 127 -13.56 -21.41 21.65
CA GLY A 127 -13.54 -22.85 21.91
C GLY A 127 -14.22 -23.74 20.86
N ASP A 128 -14.59 -23.22 19.70
CA ASP A 128 -15.13 -24.00 18.59
C ASP A 128 -14.20 -25.19 18.24
N PRO A 129 -14.70 -26.42 18.24
CA PRO A 129 -13.93 -27.63 17.98
C PRO A 129 -13.34 -27.67 16.55
N LEU A 130 -13.90 -26.94 15.60
CA LEU A 130 -13.44 -26.89 14.21
C LEU A 130 -12.27 -25.92 13.97
N ARG A 131 -11.72 -25.31 15.03
CA ARG A 131 -10.61 -24.36 14.91
C ARG A 131 -9.40 -24.96 14.18
N LEU A 132 -9.03 -26.20 14.46
CA LEU A 132 -7.91 -26.88 13.80
C LEU A 132 -8.17 -27.15 12.32
N ASP A 133 -9.41 -27.46 11.96
CA ASP A 133 -9.80 -27.62 10.55
C ASP A 133 -9.63 -26.30 9.80
N LEU A 134 -10.05 -25.17 10.38
CA LEU A 134 -9.82 -23.85 9.80
C LEU A 134 -8.32 -23.52 9.69
N THR A 135 -7.54 -23.82 10.72
CA THR A 135 -6.07 -23.62 10.68
C THR A 135 -5.45 -24.46 9.57
N HIS A 136 -5.87 -25.71 9.38
CA HIS A 136 -5.39 -26.57 8.31
C HIS A 136 -5.69 -25.97 6.93
N VAL A 137 -6.90 -25.42 6.72
CA VAL A 137 -7.26 -24.72 5.47
C VAL A 137 -6.38 -23.49 5.25
N ILE A 138 -6.21 -22.62 6.25
CA ILE A 138 -5.38 -21.42 6.15
C ILE A 138 -3.94 -21.79 5.77
N LEU A 139 -3.34 -22.76 6.47
CA LEU A 139 -1.97 -23.16 6.20
C LEU A 139 -1.83 -23.86 4.84
N SER A 140 -2.88 -24.56 4.37
CA SER A 140 -2.86 -25.15 3.02
C SER A 140 -2.83 -24.09 1.93
N PHE A 141 -3.60 -23.00 2.04
CA PHE A 141 -3.46 -21.85 1.14
C PHE A 141 -2.07 -21.22 1.21
N GLN A 142 -1.51 -21.12 2.41
CA GLN A 142 -0.16 -20.59 2.59
C GLN A 142 0.90 -21.46 1.91
N ASP A 143 0.82 -22.78 2.01
CA ASP A 143 1.73 -23.71 1.34
C ASP A 143 1.72 -23.56 -0.18
N VAL A 144 0.52 -23.39 -0.76
CA VAL A 144 0.38 -23.18 -2.21
C VAL A 144 1.06 -21.87 -2.64
N LEU A 145 0.87 -20.79 -1.88
CA LEU A 145 1.53 -19.50 -2.13
C LEU A 145 3.05 -19.64 -2.06
N LEU A 146 3.56 -20.28 -1.01
CA LEU A 146 4.99 -20.49 -0.79
C LEU A 146 5.62 -21.39 -1.86
N SER A 147 4.96 -22.49 -2.18
CA SER A 147 5.43 -23.44 -3.20
C SER A 147 5.59 -22.76 -4.56
N ARG A 148 4.65 -21.89 -4.92
CA ARG A 148 4.71 -21.12 -6.18
C ARG A 148 5.81 -20.08 -6.15
N ASP A 149 5.92 -19.31 -5.07
CA ASP A 149 6.96 -18.31 -4.93
C ASP A 149 8.35 -18.97 -5.00
N LEU A 150 8.54 -20.10 -4.32
CA LEU A 150 9.79 -20.85 -4.36
C LEU A 150 10.09 -21.42 -5.76
N GLN A 151 9.09 -22.03 -6.42
CA GLN A 151 9.27 -22.57 -7.78
C GLN A 151 9.66 -21.45 -8.76
N ASN A 152 9.02 -20.30 -8.68
CA ASN A 152 9.30 -19.17 -9.55
C ASN A 152 10.68 -18.57 -9.28
N ARG A 153 11.11 -18.48 -8.03
CA ARG A 153 12.46 -18.02 -7.68
C ARG A 153 13.54 -19.01 -8.12
N LEU A 154 13.30 -20.31 -8.02
CA LEU A 154 14.23 -21.33 -8.53
C LEU A 154 14.35 -21.27 -10.04
N LYS A 155 13.25 -21.08 -10.78
CA LYS A 155 13.27 -20.87 -12.23
C LYS A 155 13.98 -19.57 -12.63
N ALA A 156 13.96 -18.57 -11.77
CA ALA A 156 14.57 -17.27 -11.99
C ALA A 156 16.07 -17.24 -11.68
N ASP A 157 16.62 -18.22 -10.98
CA ASP A 157 18.07 -18.32 -10.76
C ASP A 157 18.77 -18.53 -12.12
N PRO A 158 19.78 -17.71 -12.49
CA PRO A 158 20.50 -17.86 -13.76
C PRO A 158 21.13 -19.24 -13.97
N ARG A 159 21.29 -20.03 -12.92
CA ARG A 159 21.78 -21.42 -12.96
C ARG A 159 20.69 -22.41 -13.37
N PHE A 160 19.43 -22.01 -13.34
CA PHE A 160 18.27 -22.77 -13.77
C PHE A 160 17.63 -22.06 -14.96
N GLU A 161 16.66 -22.64 -15.60
CA GLU A 161 16.04 -22.10 -16.81
C GLU A 161 15.60 -20.64 -16.70
N VAL A 162 15.65 -19.91 -17.82
CA VAL A 162 15.19 -18.52 -17.91
C VAL A 162 13.71 -18.45 -17.52
N LEU A 163 13.42 -17.64 -16.53
CA LEU A 163 12.05 -17.35 -16.09
C LEU A 163 11.28 -16.71 -17.25
N GLY A 164 10.23 -17.35 -17.75
CA GLY A 164 9.35 -16.77 -18.76
C GLY A 164 8.51 -15.63 -18.20
N GLU A 165 7.86 -14.86 -19.07
CA GLU A 165 6.99 -13.75 -18.69
C GLU A 165 5.92 -14.15 -17.65
N THR A 166 5.30 -15.32 -17.81
CA THR A 166 4.32 -15.86 -16.87
C THR A 166 4.87 -16.02 -15.46
N GLY A 167 6.09 -16.54 -15.32
CA GLY A 167 6.72 -16.66 -14.00
C GLY A 167 7.04 -15.30 -13.36
N CYS A 168 7.41 -14.31 -14.17
CA CYS A 168 7.57 -12.93 -13.68
C CYS A 168 6.25 -12.33 -13.21
N GLN A 169 5.18 -12.53 -13.95
CA GLN A 169 3.84 -12.06 -13.57
C GLN A 169 3.39 -12.67 -12.24
N GLU A 170 3.66 -13.95 -12.01
CA GLU A 170 3.37 -14.62 -10.74
C GLU A 170 4.18 -14.04 -9.57
N LEU A 171 5.47 -13.77 -9.75
CA LEU A 171 6.29 -13.12 -8.72
C LEU A 171 5.80 -11.71 -8.39
N ILE A 172 5.40 -10.94 -9.40
CA ILE A 172 4.82 -9.59 -9.22
C ILE A 172 3.51 -9.69 -8.45
N ARG A 173 2.61 -10.60 -8.81
CA ARG A 173 1.35 -10.83 -8.08
C ARG A 173 1.60 -11.18 -6.62
N ASN A 174 2.54 -12.08 -6.35
CA ASN A 174 2.89 -12.46 -4.99
C ASN A 174 3.40 -11.25 -4.19
N ARG A 175 4.25 -10.40 -4.80
CA ARG A 175 4.72 -9.20 -4.14
C ARG A 175 3.60 -8.21 -3.85
N ILE A 176 2.69 -7.99 -4.78
CA ILE A 176 1.50 -7.15 -4.56
C ILE A 176 0.68 -7.69 -3.39
N ALA A 177 0.45 -9.00 -3.35
CA ALA A 177 -0.31 -9.65 -2.30
C ALA A 177 0.33 -9.52 -0.91
N HIS A 178 1.66 -9.51 -0.84
CA HIS A 178 2.40 -9.36 0.41
C HIS A 178 2.66 -7.91 0.83
N ASN A 179 2.46 -6.94 -0.06
CA ASN A 179 2.85 -5.54 0.16
C ASN A 179 1.73 -4.64 0.69
N THR A 180 0.62 -5.20 1.12
CA THR A 180 -0.62 -4.47 1.41
C THR A 180 -0.56 -3.48 2.58
N SER A 181 0.53 -3.41 3.37
CA SER A 181 0.46 -2.73 4.67
C SER A 181 1.62 -1.81 5.08
N ARG A 182 2.57 -1.51 4.20
CA ARG A 182 3.88 -1.00 4.68
C ARG A 182 3.90 0.40 5.30
N TYR A 183 3.05 1.37 4.90
CA TYR A 183 3.28 2.78 5.28
C TYR A 183 2.02 3.60 5.54
N TYR A 184 1.02 3.04 6.18
CA TYR A 184 -0.20 3.81 6.43
C TYR A 184 0.04 5.07 7.29
N ARG A 185 1.08 5.11 8.14
CA ARG A 185 1.45 6.31 8.92
C ARG A 185 1.85 7.45 7.99
N HIS A 186 2.68 7.15 6.97
CA HIS A 186 3.08 8.10 5.94
C HIS A 186 1.87 8.54 5.12
N ALA A 187 1.07 7.60 4.66
CA ALA A 187 -0.13 7.89 3.89
C ALA A 187 -1.12 8.78 4.65
N LEU A 188 -1.28 8.58 5.97
CA LEU A 188 -2.12 9.42 6.81
C LEU A 188 -1.54 10.84 6.95
N GLY A 189 -0.23 10.97 7.20
CA GLY A 189 0.47 12.26 7.23
C GLY A 189 0.33 12.99 5.91
N ARG A 190 0.46 12.28 4.79
CA ARG A 190 0.27 12.80 3.44
C ARG A 190 -1.16 13.30 3.21
N LEU A 191 -2.18 12.50 3.58
CA LEU A 191 -3.57 12.94 3.47
C LEU A 191 -3.83 14.19 4.32
N PHE A 192 -3.32 14.21 5.54
CA PHE A 192 -3.44 15.36 6.42
C PHE A 192 -2.80 16.62 5.83
N ALA A 193 -1.59 16.48 5.26
CA ALA A 193 -0.91 17.57 4.56
C ALA A 193 -1.73 18.08 3.37
N LEU A 194 -2.23 17.17 2.53
CA LEU A 194 -3.09 17.52 1.39
C LEU A 194 -4.35 18.27 1.81
N CYS A 195 -4.96 17.89 2.93
CA CYS A 195 -6.19 18.52 3.39
C CYS A 195 -5.96 19.88 4.09
N ARG A 196 -4.83 20.09 4.75
CA ARG A 196 -4.67 21.19 5.70
C ARG A 196 -3.45 22.08 5.49
N ASN A 197 -2.54 21.73 4.58
CA ASN A 197 -1.36 22.56 4.37
C ASN A 197 -1.65 23.67 3.34
N PRO A 198 -1.63 24.97 3.77
CA PRO A 198 -1.93 26.08 2.88
C PRO A 198 -0.90 26.28 1.78
N GLU A 199 0.37 25.89 1.99
CA GLU A 199 1.41 25.99 0.97
C GLU A 199 1.13 25.06 -0.21
N ILE A 200 0.58 23.85 0.07
CA ILE A 200 0.18 22.90 -0.98
C ILE A 200 -1.04 23.44 -1.74
N ASP A 201 -2.03 24.00 -1.04
CA ASP A 201 -3.21 24.58 -1.70
C ASP A 201 -2.86 25.76 -2.62
N VAL A 202 -1.88 26.59 -2.23
CA VAL A 202 -1.35 27.64 -3.09
C VAL A 202 -0.75 27.07 -4.37
N LEU A 203 0.11 26.04 -4.26
CA LEU A 203 0.70 25.37 -5.42
C LEU A 203 -0.38 24.75 -6.34
N VAL A 204 -1.42 24.15 -5.76
CA VAL A 204 -2.53 23.58 -6.53
C VAL A 204 -3.29 24.66 -7.29
N ARG A 205 -3.60 25.81 -6.66
CA ARG A 205 -4.27 26.94 -7.30
C ARG A 205 -3.48 27.51 -8.48
N GLU A 206 -2.16 27.63 -8.32
CA GLU A 206 -1.28 28.10 -9.39
C GLU A 206 -1.32 27.20 -10.64
N ARG A 207 -1.54 25.89 -10.45
CA ARG A 207 -1.56 24.89 -11.54
C ARG A 207 -2.95 24.58 -12.10
N THR A 208 -4.03 24.97 -11.41
CA THR A 208 -5.41 24.58 -11.73
C THR A 208 -6.30 25.74 -12.15
N SER A 209 -5.78 26.82 -12.63
CA SER A 209 -6.58 28.01 -12.92
C SER A 209 -7.41 28.47 -11.70
N ASN A 210 -6.74 28.49 -10.55
CA ASN A 210 -7.26 28.95 -9.25
C ASN A 210 -8.27 28.02 -8.56
N LYS A 211 -8.39 26.75 -8.97
CA LYS A 211 -9.18 25.77 -8.22
C LYS A 211 -8.38 25.29 -7.01
N SER A 212 -9.03 25.26 -5.84
CA SER A 212 -8.43 24.83 -4.58
C SER A 212 -8.60 23.34 -4.31
N ILE A 213 -7.83 22.81 -3.36
CA ILE A 213 -8.07 21.47 -2.80
C ILE A 213 -9.49 21.36 -2.24
N HIS A 214 -9.97 22.43 -1.59
CA HIS A 214 -11.34 22.51 -1.09
C HIS A 214 -12.38 22.28 -2.21
N ASP A 215 -12.22 22.95 -3.34
CA ASP A 215 -13.17 22.82 -4.48
C ASP A 215 -13.24 21.39 -5.00
N TRP A 216 -12.08 20.71 -5.03
CA TRP A 216 -12.04 19.32 -5.48
C TRP A 216 -12.70 18.37 -4.48
N PHE A 217 -12.46 18.54 -3.17
CA PHE A 217 -13.11 17.70 -2.15
C PHE A 217 -14.62 17.88 -2.17
N VAL A 218 -15.10 19.12 -2.26
CA VAL A 218 -16.55 19.41 -2.35
C VAL A 218 -17.15 18.81 -3.62
N ALA A 219 -16.50 18.96 -4.78
CA ALA A 219 -17.00 18.40 -6.03
C ALA A 219 -16.97 16.86 -6.04
N GLY A 220 -15.87 16.25 -5.59
CA GLY A 220 -15.65 14.80 -5.59
C GLY A 220 -16.46 14.08 -4.52
N PHE A 221 -16.39 14.56 -3.29
CA PHE A 221 -16.93 13.86 -2.11
C PHE A 221 -18.19 14.51 -1.54
N GLY A 222 -18.50 15.75 -1.88
CA GLY A 222 -19.55 16.54 -1.20
C GLY A 222 -19.16 16.95 0.22
N LEU A 223 -17.87 16.93 0.54
CA LEU A 223 -17.30 17.21 1.84
C LEU A 223 -16.17 18.22 1.68
N THR A 224 -15.99 19.09 2.64
CA THR A 224 -14.74 19.87 2.75
C THR A 224 -13.57 18.95 3.12
N PRO A 225 -12.30 19.35 2.92
CA PRO A 225 -11.14 18.57 3.36
C PRO A 225 -11.18 18.22 4.86
N ASP A 226 -11.56 19.17 5.72
CA ASP A 226 -11.68 18.94 7.16
C ASP A 226 -12.81 17.96 7.48
N GLU A 227 -13.99 18.11 6.85
CA GLU A 227 -15.11 17.15 7.01
C GLU A 227 -14.71 15.76 6.54
N TYR A 228 -13.97 15.66 5.45
CA TYR A 228 -13.47 14.36 4.96
C TYR A 228 -12.54 13.70 5.98
N LEU A 229 -11.57 14.43 6.55
CA LEU A 229 -10.69 13.92 7.60
C LEU A 229 -11.46 13.45 8.83
N VAL A 230 -12.44 14.24 9.28
CA VAL A 230 -13.29 13.88 10.41
C VAL A 230 -14.11 12.63 10.12
N CYS A 231 -14.85 12.63 9.01
CA CYS A 231 -15.74 11.52 8.68
C CYS A 231 -14.98 10.22 8.40
N SER A 232 -13.87 10.27 7.66
CA SER A 232 -13.04 9.08 7.41
C SER A 232 -12.42 8.54 8.72
N SER A 233 -12.00 9.41 9.62
CA SER A 233 -11.51 9.00 10.94
C SER A 233 -12.58 8.30 11.76
N LEU A 234 -13.82 8.80 11.74
CA LEU A 234 -14.95 8.18 12.44
C LEU A 234 -15.35 6.84 11.79
N VAL A 235 -15.23 6.69 10.48
CA VAL A 235 -15.42 5.38 9.82
C VAL A 235 -14.40 4.35 10.30
N VAL A 236 -13.16 4.77 10.51
CA VAL A 236 -12.06 3.87 10.94
C VAL A 236 -12.05 3.66 12.46
N ALA A 237 -12.62 4.59 13.23
CA ALA A 237 -12.59 4.55 14.70
C ALA A 237 -13.05 3.22 15.33
N PRO A 238 -14.13 2.53 14.87
CA PRO A 238 -14.53 1.24 15.41
C PRO A 238 -13.43 0.19 15.31
N ALA A 239 -12.69 0.20 14.20
CA ALA A 239 -11.58 -0.73 13.97
C ALA A 239 -10.35 -0.40 14.83
N TRP A 240 -10.13 0.89 15.15
CA TRP A 240 -9.03 1.34 16.02
C TRP A 240 -9.32 1.24 17.51
N ALA A 241 -10.60 1.26 17.89
CA ALA A 241 -11.02 1.04 19.27
C ALA A 241 -10.73 -0.40 19.74
N LEU A 242 -10.36 -1.28 18.80
CA LEU A 242 -9.92 -2.63 19.10
C LEU A 242 -8.65 -2.57 19.95
N ASP A 243 -8.75 -3.01 21.20
CA ASP A 243 -7.57 -3.22 22.03
C ASP A 243 -6.76 -4.39 21.45
N LEU A 244 -5.82 -4.07 20.57
CA LEU A 244 -4.88 -5.05 20.01
C LEU A 244 -4.05 -5.76 21.10
N ARG A 245 -4.12 -5.29 22.36
CA ARG A 245 -3.47 -5.95 23.50
C ARG A 245 -4.21 -7.19 23.94
N THR A 246 -5.53 -7.21 23.79
CA THR A 246 -6.40 -8.35 24.11
C THR A 246 -7.46 -8.56 23.01
N PRO A 247 -7.05 -8.84 21.75
CA PRO A 247 -8.03 -9.02 20.70
C PRO A 247 -8.91 -10.23 21.00
N ASP A 248 -10.18 -9.97 21.12
CA ASP A 248 -11.24 -10.96 21.12
C ASP A 248 -11.95 -10.85 19.76
N ALA A 249 -12.39 -11.95 19.18
CA ALA A 249 -13.10 -11.91 17.90
C ALA A 249 -14.37 -11.05 17.97
N THR A 250 -14.99 -10.95 19.15
CA THR A 250 -16.11 -10.02 19.36
C THR A 250 -15.76 -8.57 19.11
N THR A 251 -14.48 -8.20 19.23
CA THR A 251 -14.00 -6.83 18.99
C THR A 251 -13.95 -6.46 17.51
N CYS A 252 -13.86 -7.46 16.60
CA CYS A 252 -13.91 -7.23 15.16
C CYS A 252 -15.33 -6.91 14.66
N PHE A 253 -16.34 -7.22 15.48
CA PHE A 253 -17.75 -6.96 15.18
C PHE A 253 -18.21 -5.69 15.89
N TYR A 254 -18.95 -4.86 15.20
CA TYR A 254 -19.66 -3.75 15.80
C TYR A 254 -21.13 -3.75 15.39
N ARG A 255 -21.96 -3.14 16.21
CA ARG A 255 -23.38 -2.97 15.90
C ARG A 255 -23.59 -1.61 15.24
N PRO A 256 -23.83 -1.55 13.93
CA PRO A 256 -23.96 -0.25 13.24
C PRO A 256 -25.01 0.65 13.88
N ALA A 257 -26.19 0.09 14.22
CA ALA A 257 -27.26 0.87 14.84
C ALA A 257 -26.84 1.56 16.15
N THR A 258 -26.07 0.86 17.00
CA THR A 258 -25.54 1.44 18.26
C THR A 258 -24.42 2.44 17.96
N TYR A 259 -23.53 2.12 17.03
CA TYR A 259 -22.42 3.00 16.68
C TYR A 259 -22.91 4.33 16.10
N TRP A 260 -23.91 4.29 15.20
CA TRP A 260 -24.48 5.52 14.61
C TRP A 260 -25.10 6.44 15.67
N GLN A 261 -25.65 5.89 16.74
CA GLN A 261 -26.17 6.68 17.85
C GLN A 261 -25.08 7.41 18.65
N LEU A 262 -23.87 6.88 18.66
CA LEU A 262 -22.73 7.51 19.34
C LEU A 262 -22.11 8.66 18.53
N ILE A 263 -22.35 8.72 17.21
CA ILE A 263 -21.81 9.77 16.34
C ILE A 263 -22.70 11.01 16.42
N ASP A 264 -22.08 12.18 16.53
CA ASP A 264 -22.78 13.46 16.52
C ASP A 264 -23.69 13.60 15.30
N GLU A 265 -24.90 14.10 15.53
CA GLU A 265 -25.96 14.16 14.49
C GLU A 265 -25.54 15.00 13.28
N SER A 266 -24.72 16.04 13.49
CA SER A 266 -24.26 16.96 12.44
C SER A 266 -23.38 16.27 11.37
N VAL A 267 -22.66 15.21 11.74
CA VAL A 267 -21.75 14.46 10.84
C VAL A 267 -22.24 13.06 10.52
N ARG A 268 -23.24 12.55 11.23
CA ARG A 268 -23.72 11.16 11.16
C ARG A 268 -24.05 10.70 9.73
N ALA A 269 -24.83 11.48 9.00
CA ALA A 269 -25.24 11.15 7.63
C ALA A 269 -24.03 11.04 6.68
N LYS A 270 -23.02 11.90 6.86
CA LYS A 270 -21.79 11.92 6.07
C LYS A 270 -20.91 10.70 6.36
N VAL A 271 -20.76 10.36 7.65
CA VAL A 271 -20.02 9.17 8.09
C VAL A 271 -20.69 7.90 7.58
N HIS A 272 -22.03 7.82 7.66
CA HIS A 272 -22.80 6.70 7.13
C HIS A 272 -22.61 6.53 5.62
N ALA A 273 -22.64 7.62 4.87
CA ALA A 273 -22.43 7.60 3.41
C ALA A 273 -21.02 7.05 3.07
N LEU A 274 -19.97 7.48 3.78
CA LEU A 274 -18.62 6.94 3.58
C LEU A 274 -18.51 5.47 3.99
N MET A 275 -19.12 5.08 5.12
CA MET A 275 -19.09 3.69 5.57
C MET A 275 -19.74 2.75 4.55
N ASN A 276 -20.85 3.16 3.91
CA ASN A 276 -21.50 2.37 2.88
C ASN A 276 -20.58 2.08 1.69
N LEU A 277 -19.64 2.97 1.36
CA LEU A 277 -18.64 2.74 0.32
C LEU A 277 -17.62 1.64 0.71
N ALA A 278 -17.41 1.43 1.98
CA ALA A 278 -16.51 0.41 2.50
C ALA A 278 -17.22 -0.92 2.82
N THR A 279 -18.54 -0.92 2.82
CA THR A 279 -19.37 -2.04 3.30
C THR A 279 -19.97 -2.81 2.14
N ARG A 280 -19.96 -4.13 2.25
CA ARG A 280 -20.62 -5.04 1.32
C ARG A 280 -21.55 -5.97 2.06
N PRO A 281 -22.78 -6.21 1.54
CA PRO A 281 -23.61 -7.29 2.04
C PRO A 281 -22.90 -8.64 1.91
N ALA A 282 -22.93 -9.42 2.98
CA ALA A 282 -22.31 -10.73 2.96
C ALA A 282 -22.98 -11.69 1.96
N ASP A 283 -24.26 -11.48 1.68
CA ASP A 283 -25.09 -12.31 0.81
C ASP A 283 -25.01 -11.96 -0.68
N GLU A 284 -24.30 -10.89 -1.03
CA GLU A 284 -24.21 -10.49 -2.43
C GLU A 284 -23.52 -11.60 -3.25
N PRO A 285 -24.23 -12.25 -4.19
CA PRO A 285 -23.66 -13.34 -4.95
C PRO A 285 -22.50 -12.79 -5.80
N THR A 286 -21.33 -13.39 -5.65
CA THR A 286 -20.32 -13.26 -6.68
C THR A 286 -20.79 -14.07 -7.87
N GLN A 287 -20.78 -13.46 -9.04
CA GLN A 287 -20.77 -14.24 -10.27
C GLN A 287 -19.44 -15.02 -10.25
N THR A 288 -19.52 -16.25 -9.81
CA THR A 288 -18.37 -17.16 -9.80
C THR A 288 -18.31 -17.83 -11.16
N PRO A 289 -17.37 -17.45 -12.02
CA PRO A 289 -16.94 -18.34 -13.10
C PRO A 289 -16.32 -19.59 -12.47
N ASP A 290 -16.11 -20.65 -13.26
CA ASP A 290 -15.35 -21.84 -12.84
C ASP A 290 -14.06 -21.41 -12.14
N ILE A 291 -14.04 -21.52 -10.81
CA ILE A 291 -13.01 -20.93 -9.98
C ILE A 291 -11.86 -21.91 -9.88
N ARG A 292 -10.73 -21.55 -10.46
CA ARG A 292 -9.47 -22.25 -10.24
C ARG A 292 -8.87 -21.79 -8.91
N LEU A 293 -8.11 -22.65 -8.25
CA LEU A 293 -7.37 -22.31 -7.03
C LEU A 293 -6.54 -21.02 -7.23
N ASP A 294 -6.02 -20.84 -8.45
CA ASP A 294 -5.24 -19.68 -8.85
C ASP A 294 -6.01 -18.37 -8.77
N ASP A 295 -7.28 -18.41 -9.16
CA ASP A 295 -8.14 -17.24 -9.14
C ASP A 295 -8.49 -16.86 -7.70
N PHE A 296 -8.70 -17.83 -6.80
CA PHE A 296 -8.95 -17.57 -5.39
C PHE A 296 -7.79 -16.86 -4.70
N LEU A 297 -6.58 -17.34 -4.92
CA LEU A 297 -5.39 -16.78 -4.26
C LEU A 297 -5.17 -15.31 -4.57
N TYR A 298 -5.63 -14.83 -5.74
CA TYR A 298 -5.41 -13.47 -6.19
C TYR A 298 -6.70 -12.64 -6.33
N ASP A 299 -7.86 -13.26 -6.14
CA ASP A 299 -9.17 -12.59 -6.27
C ASP A 299 -9.66 -11.94 -4.97
N CYS A 300 -8.89 -12.05 -3.88
CA CYS A 300 -9.16 -11.38 -2.59
C CYS A 300 -9.22 -9.86 -2.69
N CYS A 301 -9.16 -9.34 -3.90
CA CYS A 301 -9.36 -7.93 -4.21
C CYS A 301 -10.68 -7.37 -3.67
N LEU A 302 -11.68 -8.21 -3.40
CA LEU A 302 -12.95 -7.74 -2.83
C LEU A 302 -12.79 -7.13 -1.44
N ALA A 303 -11.93 -7.71 -0.59
CA ALA A 303 -11.63 -7.14 0.73
C ALA A 303 -10.90 -5.78 0.63
N HIS A 304 -10.14 -5.55 -0.45
CA HIS A 304 -9.53 -4.23 -0.73
C HIS A 304 -10.56 -3.18 -1.13
N VAL A 305 -11.64 -3.59 -1.79
CA VAL A 305 -12.73 -2.68 -2.19
C VAL A 305 -13.72 -2.47 -1.06
N HIS A 306 -14.09 -3.54 -0.38
CA HIS A 306 -15.09 -3.57 0.69
C HIS A 306 -14.51 -4.24 1.96
N PRO A 307 -13.70 -3.52 2.74
CA PRO A 307 -13.05 -4.06 3.95
C PRO A 307 -14.00 -4.31 5.11
N VAL A 308 -15.29 -4.00 4.96
CA VAL A 308 -16.34 -4.25 5.95
C VAL A 308 -17.40 -5.16 5.34
N LEU A 309 -17.78 -6.22 6.07
CA LEU A 309 -18.89 -7.11 5.72
C LEU A 309 -20.11 -6.77 6.58
N ASP A 310 -21.26 -6.57 5.92
CA ASP A 310 -22.54 -6.43 6.58
C ASP A 310 -23.13 -7.84 6.80
N LEU A 311 -23.23 -8.25 8.06
CA LEU A 311 -23.82 -9.52 8.48
C LEU A 311 -25.26 -9.33 9.03
N GLY A 312 -25.89 -8.20 8.72
CA GLY A 312 -27.23 -7.82 9.18
C GLY A 312 -27.18 -7.06 10.51
N PRO A 313 -27.36 -7.71 11.68
CA PRO A 313 -27.36 -7.00 12.96
C PRO A 313 -26.00 -6.47 13.39
N VAL A 314 -24.93 -6.99 12.79
CA VAL A 314 -23.55 -6.61 13.06
C VAL A 314 -22.79 -6.39 11.75
N ALA A 315 -21.78 -5.55 11.79
CA ALA A 315 -20.81 -5.41 10.72
C ALA A 315 -19.44 -5.90 11.20
N LEU A 316 -18.71 -6.56 10.30
CA LEU A 316 -17.38 -7.10 10.56
C LEU A 316 -16.35 -6.31 9.79
N CYS A 317 -15.43 -5.64 10.47
CA CYS A 317 -14.24 -5.09 9.84
C CYS A 317 -13.23 -6.22 9.61
N ILE A 318 -12.96 -6.56 8.34
CA ILE A 318 -12.00 -7.60 7.98
C ILE A 318 -10.58 -7.18 8.37
N SER A 319 -10.24 -5.92 8.10
CA SER A 319 -8.89 -5.37 8.30
C SER A 319 -8.98 -3.86 8.51
N PRO A 320 -8.53 -3.34 9.68
CA PRO A 320 -8.39 -1.91 9.91
C PRO A 320 -7.50 -1.24 8.86
N HIS A 321 -6.45 -1.95 8.45
CA HIS A 321 -5.50 -1.47 7.47
C HIS A 321 -6.12 -1.31 6.08
N LEU A 322 -6.88 -2.30 5.59
CA LEU A 322 -7.60 -2.19 4.31
C LEU A 322 -8.66 -1.08 4.36
N LEU A 323 -9.31 -0.91 5.53
CA LEU A 323 -10.27 0.18 5.74
C LEU A 323 -9.58 1.55 5.68
N MET A 324 -8.41 1.69 6.31
CA MET A 324 -7.58 2.89 6.21
C MET A 324 -7.13 3.15 4.78
N ASN A 325 -6.62 2.12 4.11
CA ASN A 325 -6.15 2.26 2.73
C ASN A 325 -7.26 2.75 1.80
N LYS A 326 -8.49 2.30 1.97
CA LYS A 326 -9.61 2.77 1.15
C LYS A 326 -9.82 4.28 1.25
N PHE A 327 -9.74 4.85 2.45
CA PHE A 327 -10.02 6.28 2.69
C PHE A 327 -8.79 7.17 2.61
N VAL A 328 -7.60 6.63 2.67
CA VAL A 328 -6.35 7.39 2.66
C VAL A 328 -5.61 7.24 1.34
N VAL A 329 -5.17 6.02 1.02
CA VAL A 329 -4.45 5.75 -0.23
C VAL A 329 -5.39 5.68 -1.43
N GLY A 330 -6.56 5.09 -1.25
CA GLY A 330 -7.56 4.89 -2.30
C GLY A 330 -8.36 6.13 -2.70
N LEU A 331 -8.01 7.32 -2.21
CA LEU A 331 -8.74 8.58 -2.42
C LEU A 331 -9.17 8.83 -3.88
N PRO A 332 -8.31 8.68 -4.90
CA PRO A 332 -8.72 8.88 -6.29
C PRO A 332 -9.73 7.83 -6.79
N TYR A 333 -9.64 6.59 -6.31
CA TYR A 333 -10.63 5.56 -6.65
C TYR A 333 -11.95 5.77 -5.93
N LEU A 334 -11.90 6.24 -4.69
CA LEU A 334 -13.10 6.60 -3.94
C LEU A 334 -13.87 7.74 -4.62
N ALA A 335 -13.17 8.75 -5.12
CA ALA A 335 -13.77 9.83 -5.92
C ALA A 335 -14.45 9.29 -7.18
N GLN A 336 -13.81 8.36 -7.89
CA GLN A 336 -14.40 7.69 -9.06
C GLN A 336 -15.62 6.84 -8.69
N GLU A 337 -15.58 6.10 -7.59
CA GLU A 337 -16.69 5.27 -7.09
C GLU A 337 -17.92 6.14 -6.79
N ILE A 338 -17.73 7.25 -6.10
CA ILE A 338 -18.78 8.22 -5.82
C ILE A 338 -19.34 8.82 -7.13
N ALA A 339 -18.47 9.17 -8.08
CA ALA A 339 -18.90 9.65 -9.38
C ALA A 339 -19.73 8.60 -10.13
N ALA A 340 -19.34 7.33 -10.07
CA ALA A 340 -20.08 6.22 -10.67
C ALA A 340 -21.46 6.02 -10.02
N GLN A 341 -21.55 6.11 -8.70
CA GLN A 341 -22.83 6.03 -7.98
C GLN A 341 -23.76 7.19 -8.37
N ARG A 342 -23.24 8.41 -8.50
CA ARG A 342 -24.02 9.58 -8.95
C ARG A 342 -24.51 9.47 -10.39
N ALA A 343 -23.76 8.77 -11.25
CA ALA A 343 -24.11 8.56 -12.65
C ALA A 343 -25.09 7.40 -12.87
N ALA A 344 -25.25 6.52 -11.89
CA ALA A 344 -26.09 5.32 -12.02
C ALA A 344 -27.53 5.63 -12.51
N PRO A 345 -28.12 4.79 -13.39
CA PRO A 345 -27.63 3.45 -13.79
C PRO A 345 -26.63 3.44 -14.96
N ARG A 346 -26.25 4.59 -15.55
CA ARG A 346 -25.27 4.58 -16.64
C ARG A 346 -23.83 4.41 -16.11
N ARG A 347 -22.99 3.85 -16.96
CA ARG A 347 -21.55 3.78 -16.68
C ARG A 347 -20.87 5.11 -16.99
N LEU A 348 -19.82 5.44 -16.23
CA LEU A 348 -18.94 6.57 -16.54
C LEU A 348 -18.22 6.30 -17.87
N SER A 349 -18.08 7.34 -18.68
CA SER A 349 -17.13 7.36 -19.81
C SER A 349 -15.69 7.47 -19.29
N ASP A 350 -14.71 7.11 -20.13
CA ASP A 350 -13.28 7.22 -19.78
C ASP A 350 -12.90 8.67 -19.44
N GLY A 351 -13.49 9.66 -20.13
CA GLY A 351 -13.30 11.08 -19.83
C GLY A 351 -13.80 11.47 -18.44
N GLU A 352 -14.95 10.95 -18.00
CA GLU A 352 -15.48 11.20 -16.66
C GLU A 352 -14.67 10.51 -15.57
N VAL A 353 -14.17 9.29 -15.84
CA VAL A 353 -13.24 8.59 -14.95
C VAL A 353 -11.96 9.40 -14.78
N THR A 354 -11.40 9.88 -15.89
CA THR A 354 -10.20 10.73 -15.87
C THR A 354 -10.47 12.03 -15.12
N ALA A 355 -11.61 12.70 -15.37
CA ALA A 355 -11.97 13.94 -14.69
C ALA A 355 -12.15 13.77 -13.18
N ALA A 356 -12.61 12.61 -12.71
CA ALA A 356 -12.71 12.31 -11.28
C ALA A 356 -11.35 12.12 -10.59
N ARG A 357 -10.34 11.65 -11.32
CA ARG A 357 -9.02 11.32 -10.78
C ARG A 357 -7.96 12.41 -10.99
N SER A 358 -8.01 13.12 -12.12
CA SER A 358 -6.94 14.05 -12.52
C SER A 358 -6.62 15.15 -11.48
N PRO A 359 -7.59 15.70 -10.73
CA PRO A 359 -7.28 16.69 -9.71
C PRO A 359 -6.35 16.14 -8.61
N PHE A 360 -6.51 14.86 -8.26
CA PHE A 360 -5.63 14.20 -7.30
C PHE A 360 -4.19 14.12 -7.82
N GLY A 361 -4.01 13.90 -9.12
CA GLY A 361 -2.68 13.92 -9.75
C GLY A 361 -1.94 15.22 -9.49
N ILE A 362 -2.63 16.34 -9.74
CA ILE A 362 -2.07 17.67 -9.50
C ILE A 362 -1.78 17.91 -8.01
N MET A 363 -2.70 17.52 -7.14
CA MET A 363 -2.49 17.66 -5.69
C MET A 363 -1.29 16.88 -5.20
N PHE A 364 -1.13 15.63 -5.67
CA PHE A 364 0.00 14.79 -5.30
C PHE A 364 1.32 15.35 -5.84
N GLU A 365 1.34 15.83 -7.09
CA GLU A 365 2.49 16.50 -7.65
C GLU A 365 2.90 17.73 -6.80
N CYS A 366 1.94 18.59 -6.44
CA CYS A 366 2.16 19.73 -5.56
C CYS A 366 2.66 19.30 -4.17
N TYR A 367 2.17 18.18 -3.64
CA TYR A 367 2.65 17.62 -2.38
C TYR A 367 4.13 17.21 -2.48
N VAL A 368 4.53 16.49 -3.52
CA VAL A 368 5.93 16.07 -3.70
C VAL A 368 6.84 17.30 -3.89
N ILE A 369 6.40 18.31 -4.64
CA ILE A 369 7.13 19.59 -4.80
C ILE A 369 7.33 20.27 -3.45
N TRP A 370 6.26 20.36 -2.65
CA TRP A 370 6.31 20.93 -1.31
C TRP A 370 7.28 20.16 -0.41
N LEU A 371 7.21 18.83 -0.40
CA LEU A 371 8.05 17.97 0.42
C LEU A 371 9.53 18.13 0.07
N VAL A 372 9.86 18.09 -1.21
CA VAL A 372 11.25 18.29 -1.71
C VAL A 372 11.77 19.68 -1.34
N ARG A 373 10.94 20.72 -1.51
CA ARG A 373 11.32 22.08 -1.12
C ARG A 373 11.56 22.19 0.39
N LYS A 374 10.69 21.57 1.21
CA LYS A 374 10.81 21.59 2.66
C LYS A 374 12.12 20.97 3.15
N TYR A 375 12.54 19.86 2.54
CA TYR A 375 13.78 19.17 2.91
C TYR A 375 15.04 19.85 2.41
N LEU A 376 14.99 20.57 1.29
CA LEU A 376 16.16 21.08 0.61
C LEU A 376 16.23 22.62 0.56
N PHE A 377 15.34 23.32 1.26
CA PHE A 377 15.21 24.79 1.18
C PHE A 377 16.50 25.55 1.49
N ASP A 378 17.23 25.13 2.52
CA ASP A 378 18.46 25.81 2.97
C ASP A 378 19.76 25.17 2.43
N TRP A 379 19.66 24.29 1.43
CA TRP A 379 20.83 23.58 0.93
C TRP A 379 21.65 24.45 0.00
N THR A 380 22.85 24.82 0.44
CA THR A 380 23.78 25.64 -0.35
C THR A 380 24.11 25.01 -1.70
N GLY A 381 23.92 25.78 -2.78
CA GLY A 381 24.19 25.33 -4.13
C GLY A 381 23.21 24.31 -4.70
N THR A 382 22.03 24.19 -4.08
CA THR A 382 20.91 23.41 -4.61
C THR A 382 19.86 24.35 -5.18
N GLU A 383 19.42 24.08 -6.39
CA GLU A 383 18.31 24.76 -7.06
C GLU A 383 17.19 23.78 -7.33
N ILE A 384 15.94 24.17 -7.06
CA ILE A 384 14.75 23.38 -7.37
C ILE A 384 13.95 24.10 -8.44
N VAL A 385 13.87 23.51 -9.63
CA VAL A 385 13.12 24.00 -10.78
C VAL A 385 11.83 23.20 -10.92
N SER A 386 10.69 23.87 -10.92
CA SER A 386 9.38 23.22 -11.07
C SER A 386 8.34 24.23 -11.59
N PRO A 387 7.75 23.99 -12.77
CA PRO A 387 8.15 22.97 -13.75
C PRO A 387 9.36 23.39 -14.60
N MET A 388 9.95 22.40 -15.29
CA MET A 388 10.97 22.61 -16.32
C MET A 388 10.40 22.24 -17.70
N TRP A 389 10.74 22.99 -18.74
CA TRP A 389 10.43 22.62 -20.12
C TRP A 389 11.64 21.97 -20.82
N CYS A 390 11.39 20.94 -21.61
CA CYS A 390 12.42 20.23 -22.36
C CYS A 390 12.93 20.98 -23.61
N GLY A 391 12.52 22.22 -23.77
CA GLY A 391 12.89 23.12 -24.87
C GLY A 391 12.29 24.49 -24.63
N PRO A 392 12.37 25.42 -25.63
CA PRO A 392 11.95 26.80 -25.44
C PRO A 392 10.47 27.00 -25.16
N THR A 393 9.64 26.01 -25.47
CA THR A 393 8.19 26.03 -25.22
C THR A 393 7.69 24.75 -24.53
N LYS A 394 6.52 24.81 -23.93
CA LYS A 394 5.87 23.64 -23.28
C LYS A 394 5.61 22.47 -24.25
N GLU A 395 5.46 22.74 -25.54
CA GLU A 395 5.23 21.73 -26.58
C GLU A 395 6.37 20.71 -26.70
N HIS A 396 7.60 21.09 -26.30
CA HIS A 396 8.74 20.17 -26.24
C HIS A 396 8.68 19.16 -25.10
N GLY A 397 7.70 19.28 -24.23
CA GLY A 397 7.49 18.47 -23.03
C GLY A 397 7.83 19.23 -21.76
N GLU A 398 7.23 18.78 -20.67
CA GLU A 398 7.39 19.33 -19.32
C GLU A 398 7.91 18.24 -18.39
N CYS A 399 8.69 18.62 -17.39
CA CYS A 399 9.10 17.80 -16.27
C CYS A 399 8.65 18.45 -14.98
N ASP A 400 8.16 17.66 -14.04
CA ASP A 400 7.51 18.14 -12.82
C ASP A 400 8.50 18.81 -11.87
N ILE A 401 9.65 18.17 -11.59
CA ILE A 401 10.68 18.71 -10.71
C ILE A 401 12.08 18.37 -11.25
N VAL A 402 12.95 19.35 -11.22
CA VAL A 402 14.40 19.15 -11.39
C VAL A 402 15.12 19.73 -10.19
N ILE A 403 15.95 18.90 -9.54
CA ILE A 403 16.81 19.32 -8.44
C ILE A 403 18.23 19.39 -8.99
N ILE A 404 18.81 20.58 -8.98
CA ILE A 404 20.14 20.83 -9.50
C ILE A 404 21.10 21.08 -8.34
N ARG A 405 22.19 20.34 -8.31
CA ARG A 405 23.28 20.55 -7.36
C ARG A 405 24.60 20.50 -8.11
N ARG A 406 25.25 21.69 -8.27
CA ARG A 406 26.46 21.84 -9.07
C ARG A 406 26.20 21.46 -10.54
N ASP A 407 26.86 20.40 -11.02
CA ASP A 407 26.78 19.89 -12.39
C ASP A 407 25.93 18.59 -12.49
N ILE A 408 25.20 18.25 -11.43
CA ILE A 408 24.31 17.08 -11.35
C ILE A 408 22.86 17.55 -11.26
N ALA A 409 21.99 16.95 -12.07
CA ALA A 409 20.55 17.16 -12.00
C ALA A 409 19.82 15.85 -11.69
N PHE A 410 18.84 15.93 -10.80
CA PHE A 410 17.88 14.85 -10.50
C PHE A 410 16.54 15.26 -11.12
N VAL A 411 16.05 14.44 -12.02
CA VAL A 411 14.78 14.64 -12.73
C VAL A 411 13.73 13.79 -12.06
N PHE A 412 12.68 14.41 -11.52
CA PHE A 412 11.55 13.70 -10.91
C PHE A 412 10.31 13.91 -11.76
N GLU A 413 9.83 12.84 -12.35
CA GLU A 413 8.54 12.76 -13.02
C GLU A 413 7.56 12.06 -12.11
N ILE A 414 6.44 12.70 -11.77
CA ILE A 414 5.53 12.23 -10.72
C ILE A 414 4.32 11.58 -11.35
N LYS A 415 4.02 10.34 -10.93
CA LYS A 415 2.87 9.56 -11.40
C LYS A 415 2.00 9.09 -10.24
N THR A 416 0.71 9.40 -10.33
CA THR A 416 -0.30 9.04 -9.34
C THR A 416 -1.09 7.80 -9.70
N THR A 417 -0.75 7.14 -10.79
CA THR A 417 -1.46 5.94 -11.22
C THR A 417 -1.27 4.84 -10.18
N LEU A 418 -2.37 4.39 -9.61
CA LEU A 418 -2.40 3.28 -8.67
C LEU A 418 -2.50 1.94 -9.40
N ALA A 419 -2.00 0.89 -8.76
CA ALA A 419 -2.17 -0.48 -9.22
C ALA A 419 -3.66 -0.84 -9.31
N THR A 420 -4.18 -1.01 -10.53
CA THR A 420 -5.57 -1.41 -10.74
C THR A 420 -5.84 -2.81 -10.18
N LEU A 421 -7.10 -3.14 -9.89
CA LEU A 421 -7.47 -4.51 -9.47
C LEU A 421 -7.07 -5.54 -10.54
N ALA A 422 -7.22 -5.20 -11.82
CA ALA A 422 -6.80 -6.06 -12.93
C ALA A 422 -5.28 -6.32 -12.90
N PHE A 423 -4.47 -5.29 -12.65
CA PHE A 423 -3.03 -5.47 -12.48
C PHE A 423 -2.69 -6.31 -11.25
N ARG A 424 -3.37 -6.06 -10.11
CA ARG A 424 -3.17 -6.84 -8.88
C ARG A 424 -3.48 -8.33 -9.10
N ARG A 425 -4.44 -8.65 -9.95
CA ARG A 425 -4.80 -10.03 -10.32
C ARG A 425 -3.80 -10.67 -11.28
N THR A 426 -3.27 -9.92 -12.24
CA THR A 426 -2.47 -10.48 -13.34
C THR A 426 -0.97 -10.35 -13.15
N GLY A 427 -0.50 -9.32 -12.43
CA GLY A 427 0.93 -8.97 -12.34
C GLY A 427 1.55 -8.63 -13.72
N SER A 428 0.74 -8.24 -14.71
CA SER A 428 1.18 -8.12 -16.11
C SER A 428 2.10 -6.92 -16.33
N PHE A 429 3.04 -7.05 -17.25
CA PHE A 429 3.88 -5.93 -17.66
C PHE A 429 3.07 -4.78 -18.26
N THR A 430 2.01 -5.08 -19.02
CA THR A 430 1.07 -4.07 -19.53
C THR A 430 0.43 -3.25 -18.38
N GLY A 431 0.13 -3.89 -17.25
CA GLY A 431 -0.37 -3.20 -16.08
C GLY A 431 0.69 -2.30 -15.42
N LEU A 432 1.95 -2.71 -15.40
CA LEU A 432 3.07 -1.87 -14.98
C LEU A 432 3.30 -0.71 -15.95
N ASP A 433 3.25 -0.95 -17.25
CA ASP A 433 3.38 0.09 -18.27
C ASP A 433 2.35 1.20 -18.07
N ALA A 434 1.11 0.84 -17.75
CA ALA A 434 0.06 1.81 -17.45
C ALA A 434 0.39 2.71 -16.25
N ILE A 435 1.28 2.26 -15.35
CA ILE A 435 1.70 3.04 -14.17
C ILE A 435 2.92 3.90 -14.48
N VAL A 436 3.92 3.36 -15.17
CA VAL A 436 5.25 4.00 -15.19
C VAL A 436 5.79 4.37 -16.57
N ARG A 437 5.27 3.80 -17.66
CA ARG A 437 5.85 3.99 -19.02
C ARG A 437 5.91 5.46 -19.42
N GLU A 438 4.79 6.16 -19.32
CA GLU A 438 4.73 7.57 -19.68
C GLU A 438 5.72 8.42 -18.84
N GLY A 439 5.78 8.16 -17.52
CA GLY A 439 6.73 8.84 -16.64
C GLY A 439 8.18 8.53 -17.00
N ALA A 440 8.49 7.28 -17.37
CA ALA A 440 9.82 6.89 -17.81
C ALA A 440 10.25 7.61 -19.09
N GLU A 441 9.35 7.69 -20.09
CA GLU A 441 9.60 8.42 -21.34
C GLU A 441 9.79 9.93 -21.09
N GLN A 442 8.98 10.52 -20.21
CA GLN A 442 9.07 11.94 -19.85
C GLN A 442 10.35 12.24 -19.08
N ALA A 443 10.69 11.46 -18.05
CA ALA A 443 11.91 11.64 -17.27
C ALA A 443 13.18 11.51 -18.15
N TYR A 444 13.19 10.53 -19.04
CA TYR A 444 14.33 10.34 -19.96
C TYR A 444 14.43 11.45 -21.01
N ARG A 445 13.31 11.98 -21.53
CA ARG A 445 13.26 13.14 -22.41
C ARG A 445 13.81 14.38 -21.71
N ALA A 446 13.40 14.62 -20.48
CA ALA A 446 13.90 15.72 -19.66
C ALA A 446 15.41 15.60 -19.40
N ALA A 447 15.90 14.38 -19.12
CA ALA A 447 17.32 14.13 -18.95
C ALA A 447 18.12 14.44 -20.21
N LYS A 448 17.63 14.05 -21.39
CA LYS A 448 18.27 14.41 -22.69
C LYS A 448 18.28 15.90 -22.92
N ALA A 449 17.20 16.61 -22.63
CA ALA A 449 17.12 18.07 -22.79
C ALA A 449 18.12 18.81 -21.89
N LEU A 450 18.27 18.38 -20.63
CA LEU A 450 19.27 18.92 -19.71
C LEU A 450 20.71 18.67 -20.20
N ARG A 451 21.00 17.47 -20.66
CA ARG A 451 22.32 17.11 -21.19
C ARG A 451 22.68 17.89 -22.47
N ALA A 452 21.68 18.15 -23.30
CA ALA A 452 21.86 18.96 -24.53
C ALA A 452 21.90 20.48 -24.28
N GLY A 453 21.63 20.95 -23.05
CA GLY A 453 21.57 22.36 -22.68
C GLY A 453 20.41 23.13 -23.34
N VAL A 454 19.34 22.42 -23.75
CA VAL A 454 18.15 23.02 -24.38
C VAL A 454 16.98 23.18 -23.40
N ALA A 455 17.10 22.64 -22.21
CA ALA A 455 16.09 22.74 -21.17
C ALA A 455 16.02 24.18 -20.61
N VAL A 456 14.79 24.62 -20.31
CA VAL A 456 14.55 25.96 -19.74
C VAL A 456 13.65 25.91 -18.51
N ARG A 457 13.82 26.87 -17.61
CA ARG A 457 12.86 27.08 -16.50
C ARG A 457 11.55 27.61 -17.07
N ALA A 458 10.44 27.01 -16.70
CA ALA A 458 9.14 27.47 -17.18
C ALA A 458 8.80 28.90 -16.70
N SER A 459 9.29 29.30 -15.52
CA SER A 459 8.98 30.57 -14.86
C SER A 459 9.55 31.78 -15.58
N ASP A 460 10.83 31.76 -15.99
CA ASP A 460 11.55 32.90 -16.54
C ASP A 460 12.17 32.64 -17.94
N LYS A 461 11.97 31.46 -18.49
CA LYS A 461 12.47 30.98 -19.80
C LYS A 461 13.98 30.95 -19.89
N LYS A 462 14.71 31.02 -18.78
CA LYS A 462 16.16 30.94 -18.81
C LYS A 462 16.64 29.52 -19.05
N PRO A 463 17.68 29.31 -19.86
CA PRO A 463 18.26 28.01 -20.10
C PRO A 463 18.88 27.45 -18.81
N ILE A 464 18.87 26.11 -18.69
CA ILE A 464 19.57 25.38 -17.64
C ILE A 464 20.85 24.82 -18.27
N GLU A 465 21.98 25.35 -17.85
CA GLU A 465 23.27 25.04 -18.45
C GLU A 465 24.22 24.35 -17.46
N GLY A 466 25.31 23.76 -17.96
CA GLY A 466 26.39 23.20 -17.14
C GLY A 466 26.11 21.86 -16.52
N ILE A 467 25.02 21.21 -16.87
CA ILE A 467 24.66 19.89 -16.32
C ILE A 467 25.48 18.79 -17.01
N ARG A 468 26.29 18.07 -16.23
CA ARG A 468 27.16 16.98 -16.71
C ARG A 468 26.57 15.59 -16.46
N PHE A 469 25.82 15.43 -15.37
CA PHE A 469 25.21 14.17 -15.00
C PHE A 469 23.73 14.39 -14.69
N VAL A 470 22.88 13.50 -15.18
CA VAL A 470 21.44 13.54 -14.93
C VAL A 470 20.96 12.19 -14.43
N ILE A 471 20.21 12.19 -13.36
CA ILE A 471 19.61 10.99 -12.75
C ILE A 471 18.10 11.08 -12.95
N PRO A 472 17.53 10.35 -13.93
CA PRO A 472 16.10 10.32 -14.17
C PRO A 472 15.40 9.41 -13.14
N CYS A 473 14.32 9.91 -12.56
CA CYS A 473 13.51 9.20 -11.57
C CYS A 473 12.02 9.33 -11.91
N VAL A 474 11.29 8.24 -11.82
CA VAL A 474 9.82 8.26 -11.77
C VAL A 474 9.40 8.12 -10.33
N VAL A 475 8.69 9.12 -9.81
CA VAL A 475 8.13 9.10 -8.45
C VAL A 475 6.70 8.61 -8.53
N THR A 476 6.42 7.48 -7.87
CA THR A 476 5.09 6.85 -7.86
C THR A 476 4.40 7.04 -6.51
N TYR A 477 3.07 7.03 -6.55
CA TYR A 477 2.26 7.12 -5.34
C TYR A 477 2.27 5.83 -4.53
N GLU A 478 2.37 4.67 -5.19
CA GLU A 478 2.51 3.34 -4.60
C GLU A 478 3.85 2.71 -5.00
N ASP A 479 4.35 1.79 -4.17
CA ASP A 479 5.52 0.97 -4.49
C ASP A 479 5.31 0.15 -5.77
N ILE A 480 6.35 0.10 -6.60
CA ILE A 480 6.36 -0.76 -7.78
C ILE A 480 6.82 -2.15 -7.37
N PRO A 481 5.98 -3.18 -7.55
CA PRO A 481 6.22 -4.51 -7.01
C PRO A 481 7.24 -5.30 -7.85
N LEU A 482 8.44 -4.77 -8.05
CA LEU A 482 9.53 -5.43 -8.77
C LEU A 482 10.59 -5.97 -7.80
N TYR A 483 11.06 -7.19 -8.06
CA TYR A 483 12.24 -7.77 -7.44
C TYR A 483 13.42 -7.73 -8.40
N ASP A 484 14.63 -7.94 -7.90
CA ASP A 484 15.86 -7.95 -8.68
C ASP A 484 15.74 -8.76 -9.99
N ILE A 485 15.07 -9.92 -9.92
CA ILE A 485 14.88 -10.83 -11.05
C ILE A 485 13.81 -10.31 -12.02
N THR A 486 12.67 -9.88 -11.51
CA THR A 486 11.59 -9.34 -12.34
C THR A 486 11.95 -7.96 -12.88
N ALA A 487 12.78 -7.22 -12.16
CA ALA A 487 13.25 -5.91 -12.56
C ALA A 487 14.03 -5.96 -13.87
N SER A 488 15.04 -6.83 -13.99
CA SER A 488 15.86 -6.91 -15.19
C SER A 488 15.07 -7.35 -16.45
N MET A 489 13.97 -8.12 -16.27
CA MET A 489 13.08 -8.47 -17.37
C MET A 489 12.16 -7.31 -17.71
N TYR A 490 11.65 -6.61 -16.73
CA TYR A 490 10.81 -5.44 -16.95
C TYR A 490 11.61 -4.28 -17.55
N GLU A 491 12.85 -4.06 -17.14
CA GLU A 491 13.75 -3.07 -17.75
C GLU A 491 13.88 -3.31 -19.26
N ARG A 492 14.19 -4.53 -19.67
CA ARG A 492 14.28 -4.90 -21.09
C ARG A 492 12.95 -4.70 -21.84
N HIS A 493 11.84 -5.10 -21.22
CA HIS A 493 10.51 -4.87 -21.78
C HIS A 493 10.26 -3.37 -21.96
N LEU A 494 10.51 -2.56 -20.94
CA LEU A 494 10.25 -1.12 -21.00
C LEU A 494 11.14 -0.41 -22.04
N GLU A 495 12.42 -0.77 -22.15
CA GLU A 495 13.31 -0.27 -23.21
C GLU A 495 12.82 -0.68 -24.61
N GLN A 496 12.32 -1.91 -24.78
CA GLN A 496 11.77 -2.37 -26.02
C GLN A 496 10.51 -1.61 -26.45
N VAL A 497 9.56 -1.40 -25.52
CA VAL A 497 8.29 -0.73 -25.83
C VAL A 497 8.43 0.79 -25.98
N THR A 498 9.44 1.39 -25.33
CA THR A 498 9.75 2.84 -25.47
C THR A 498 10.75 3.14 -26.58
N GLY A 499 11.50 2.13 -27.05
CA GLY A 499 12.59 2.32 -28.01
C GLY A 499 13.74 3.18 -27.47
N SER A 500 13.91 3.27 -26.14
CA SER A 500 14.88 4.16 -25.48
C SER A 500 15.75 3.37 -24.51
N PRO A 501 17.09 3.66 -24.44
CA PRO A 501 18.02 2.98 -23.53
C PRO A 501 17.92 3.58 -22.12
N LEU A 502 16.82 3.27 -21.42
CA LEU A 502 16.47 3.90 -20.16
C LEU A 502 17.41 3.49 -19.00
N PHE A 503 18.02 2.31 -19.09
CA PHE A 503 18.79 1.71 -18.01
C PHE A 503 20.27 1.49 -18.33
N SER A 504 20.74 1.90 -19.51
CA SER A 504 22.12 1.70 -19.97
C SER A 504 23.13 2.61 -19.31
N GLY A 505 22.73 3.79 -18.85
CA GLY A 505 23.63 4.76 -18.23
C GLY A 505 24.60 5.44 -19.21
N GLU A 506 24.12 5.92 -20.35
CA GLU A 506 24.95 6.49 -21.42
C GLU A 506 24.98 8.01 -21.44
N ASN A 507 26.07 8.59 -21.96
CA ASN A 507 26.21 10.02 -22.24
C ASN A 507 25.99 10.96 -21.04
N GLY A 508 26.29 10.51 -19.83
CA GLY A 508 26.08 11.27 -18.60
C GLY A 508 24.63 11.28 -18.11
N ILE A 509 23.78 10.42 -18.68
CA ILE A 509 22.46 10.09 -18.13
C ILE A 509 22.61 8.77 -17.38
N GLU A 510 22.38 8.79 -16.09
CA GLU A 510 22.40 7.58 -15.25
C GLU A 510 21.16 6.71 -15.52
N PRO A 511 21.18 5.42 -15.19
CA PRO A 511 20.02 4.55 -15.30
C PRO A 511 18.78 5.12 -14.62
N LEU A 512 17.64 5.00 -15.29
CA LEU A 512 16.33 5.35 -14.75
C LEU A 512 16.06 4.58 -13.46
N GLN A 513 15.46 5.24 -12.48
CA GLN A 513 15.00 4.59 -11.26
C GLN A 513 13.55 4.93 -10.92
N PHE A 514 12.93 4.01 -10.20
CA PHE A 514 11.58 4.17 -9.69
C PHE A 514 11.63 4.41 -8.17
N LEU A 515 10.94 5.43 -7.70
CA LEU A 515 10.86 5.81 -6.29
C LEU A 515 9.39 5.86 -5.91
N ASP A 516 8.97 5.10 -4.90
CA ASP A 516 7.72 5.42 -4.25
C ASP A 516 7.88 6.70 -3.39
N VAL A 517 6.79 7.39 -3.14
CA VAL A 517 6.81 8.62 -2.36
C VAL A 517 7.28 8.39 -0.92
N ASP A 518 7.05 7.19 -0.37
CA ASP A 518 7.49 6.82 0.99
C ASP A 518 9.02 6.86 1.13
N VAL A 519 9.76 6.62 0.03
CA VAL A 519 11.22 6.80 -0.01
C VAL A 519 11.59 8.26 0.26
N ILE A 520 10.90 9.21 -0.36
CA ILE A 520 11.15 10.65 -0.17
C ILE A 520 10.73 11.07 1.24
N GLU A 521 9.56 10.66 1.70
CA GLU A 521 9.06 10.91 3.05
C GLU A 521 9.99 10.37 4.14
N SER A 522 10.66 9.25 3.85
CA SER A 522 11.62 8.63 4.77
C SER A 522 12.99 9.32 4.82
N TRP A 523 13.29 10.27 3.95
CA TRP A 523 14.59 10.96 3.96
C TRP A 523 14.91 11.56 5.32
N GLU A 524 13.93 12.15 5.98
CA GLU A 524 14.04 12.74 7.30
C GLU A 524 14.48 11.75 8.39
N SER A 525 14.01 10.52 8.31
CA SER A 525 14.33 9.47 9.31
C SER A 525 15.59 8.69 8.99
N LYS A 526 16.07 8.74 7.75
CA LYS A 526 17.17 7.90 7.25
C LYS A 526 18.45 8.68 6.97
N PHE A 527 18.36 9.97 6.73
CA PHE A 527 19.51 10.79 6.36
C PHE A 527 19.69 11.97 7.30
N ASP A 528 20.93 12.41 7.41
CA ASP A 528 21.23 13.74 7.89
C ASP A 528 20.87 14.75 6.79
N LEU A 529 19.81 15.52 7.02
CA LEU A 529 19.33 16.56 6.11
C LEU A 529 20.01 17.92 6.35
N SER A 530 21.12 17.97 7.07
CA SER A 530 21.90 19.21 7.17
C SER A 530 22.39 19.65 5.77
N PRO A 531 22.50 20.96 5.50
CA PRO A 531 22.82 21.48 4.17
C PRO A 531 24.11 20.94 3.54
N ASN A 532 25.03 20.45 4.36
CA ASN A 532 26.33 19.96 3.89
C ASN A 532 26.41 18.44 3.75
N SER A 533 25.44 17.67 4.24
CA SER A 533 25.56 16.20 4.29
C SER A 533 25.54 15.57 2.88
N GLY A 534 24.72 16.06 1.99
CA GLY A 534 24.54 15.50 0.66
C GLY A 534 24.00 14.07 0.62
N ALA A 535 23.59 13.53 1.77
CA ALA A 535 23.22 12.13 1.93
C ALA A 535 22.08 11.64 1.02
N PRO A 536 20.96 12.38 0.82
CA PRO A 536 19.92 11.96 -0.12
C PRO A 536 20.43 11.82 -1.55
N PHE A 537 21.29 12.73 -1.98
CA PHE A 537 21.87 12.70 -3.35
C PHE A 537 22.83 11.54 -3.52
N GLY A 538 23.70 11.29 -2.53
CA GLY A 538 24.59 10.12 -2.52
C GLY A 538 23.80 8.82 -2.64
N TYR A 539 22.69 8.72 -1.93
CA TYR A 539 21.79 7.56 -2.01
C TYR A 539 21.18 7.41 -3.41
N LEU A 540 20.62 8.48 -4.00
CA LEU A 540 20.03 8.43 -5.34
C LEU A 540 21.06 8.04 -6.40
N ILE A 541 22.31 8.53 -6.30
CA ILE A 541 23.39 8.16 -7.20
C ILE A 541 23.75 6.68 -7.04
N ALA A 542 23.95 6.21 -5.82
CA ALA A 542 24.25 4.80 -5.53
C ALA A 542 23.13 3.89 -6.01
N ARG A 543 21.88 4.27 -5.77
CA ARG A 543 20.69 3.55 -6.19
C ARG A 543 20.59 3.44 -7.72
N ALA A 544 20.90 4.50 -8.49
CA ALA A 544 20.88 4.45 -9.95
C ALA A 544 21.90 3.45 -10.50
N ARG A 545 23.08 3.37 -9.89
CA ARG A 545 24.20 2.54 -10.35
C ARG A 545 24.13 1.08 -9.93
N ASP A 546 23.39 0.77 -8.86
CA ASP A 546 23.22 -0.59 -8.35
C ASP A 546 21.86 -1.16 -8.77
N PRO A 547 21.82 -2.15 -9.70
CA PRO A 547 20.56 -2.75 -10.16
C PRO A 547 19.72 -3.33 -9.04
N VAL A 548 20.35 -3.81 -7.95
CA VAL A 548 19.65 -4.38 -6.80
C VAL A 548 18.97 -3.28 -5.97
N LEU A 549 19.63 -2.13 -5.81
CA LEU A 549 19.09 -1.02 -5.03
C LEU A 549 17.99 -0.25 -5.76
N ARG A 550 17.95 -0.27 -7.10
CA ARG A 550 16.94 0.47 -7.90
C ARG A 550 15.49 0.17 -7.53
N TYR A 551 15.24 -1.03 -7.04
CA TYR A 551 13.89 -1.54 -6.74
C TYR A 551 13.66 -1.84 -5.27
N LYS A 552 14.66 -1.61 -4.41
CA LYS A 552 14.50 -1.79 -2.97
C LYS A 552 13.93 -0.53 -2.34
N GLY A 553 12.96 -0.70 -1.49
CA GLY A 553 12.56 0.37 -0.57
C GLY A 553 13.73 0.77 0.33
N ILE A 554 13.67 1.96 0.89
CA ILE A 554 14.74 2.52 1.74
C ILE A 554 15.09 1.64 2.95
N GLN A 555 14.18 0.78 3.38
CA GLN A 555 14.36 -0.10 4.54
C GLN A 555 15.35 -1.24 4.29
N ASP A 556 15.54 -1.63 3.04
CA ASP A 556 16.33 -2.83 2.72
C ASP A 556 17.82 -2.57 2.53
N GLY A 557 18.27 -1.33 2.51
CA GLY A 557 19.65 -1.00 2.10
C GLY A 557 20.45 -0.03 2.96
N ILE A 558 19.87 0.62 3.96
CA ILE A 558 20.60 1.64 4.74
C ILE A 558 20.49 1.33 6.22
N ALA A 559 21.66 1.09 6.85
CA ALA A 559 21.76 1.17 8.31
C ALA A 559 21.33 2.57 8.75
N SER A 560 20.35 2.66 9.62
CA SER A 560 19.86 3.94 10.13
C SER A 560 21.01 4.66 10.82
N PRO A 561 21.45 5.84 10.38
CA PRO A 561 22.38 6.63 11.15
C PRO A 561 21.73 7.04 12.48
N ALA A 562 22.56 7.31 13.48
CA ALA A 562 22.07 7.82 14.76
C ALA A 562 21.12 9.01 14.51
N ARG A 563 19.93 8.95 15.09
CA ARG A 563 18.89 9.95 14.86
C ARG A 563 19.39 11.35 15.19
N PRO A 564 19.35 12.31 14.27
CA PRO A 564 19.66 13.69 14.62
C PRO A 564 18.66 14.22 15.65
N GLU A 565 19.10 15.07 16.56
CA GLU A 565 18.26 15.69 17.60
C GLU A 565 17.31 16.78 17.05
N ALA A 566 17.43 17.15 15.77
CA ALA A 566 16.64 18.21 15.14
C ALA A 566 15.16 17.84 14.93
N PRO A 567 14.25 18.79 15.02
CA PRO A 567 12.84 18.59 14.67
C PRO A 567 12.70 18.06 13.25
N ARG A 568 11.77 17.15 13.07
CA ARG A 568 11.54 16.46 11.80
C ARG A 568 10.18 16.88 11.24
N PRO A 569 10.15 17.73 10.19
CA PRO A 569 8.89 18.30 9.68
C PRO A 569 7.82 17.26 9.33
N PHE A 570 8.21 16.10 8.81
CA PHE A 570 7.25 15.07 8.47
C PHE A 570 6.79 14.24 9.69
N ASP A 571 7.69 13.95 10.64
CA ASP A 571 7.32 13.35 11.93
C ASP A 571 6.40 14.30 12.74
N GLU A 572 6.62 15.61 12.69
CA GLU A 572 5.72 16.61 13.28
C GLU A 572 4.34 16.56 12.61
N LEU A 573 4.29 16.51 11.28
CA LEU A 573 3.05 16.38 10.52
C LEU A 573 2.27 15.10 10.88
N ILE A 574 2.96 13.96 11.01
CA ILE A 574 2.35 12.70 11.46
C ILE A 574 1.78 12.86 12.88
N ASN A 575 2.53 13.47 13.78
CA ASN A 575 2.10 13.68 15.17
C ASN A 575 0.90 14.65 15.25
N GLU A 576 0.89 15.72 14.46
CA GLU A 576 -0.25 16.63 14.35
C GLU A 576 -1.49 15.93 13.80
N SER A 577 -1.32 15.09 12.75
CA SER A 577 -2.43 14.31 12.18
C SER A 577 -3.06 13.38 13.22
N ARG A 578 -2.23 12.69 14.02
CA ARG A 578 -2.71 11.82 15.11
C ARG A 578 -3.46 12.59 16.16
N LYS A 579 -2.90 13.70 16.65
CA LYS A 579 -3.57 14.57 17.64
C LYS A 579 -4.89 15.11 17.13
N PHE A 580 -4.92 15.55 15.87
CA PHE A 580 -6.16 16.03 15.24
C PHE A 580 -7.22 14.93 15.20
N ILE A 581 -6.87 13.73 14.69
CA ILE A 581 -7.79 12.60 14.61
C ILE A 581 -8.32 12.20 15.98
N GLU A 582 -7.45 12.07 16.99
CA GLU A 582 -7.86 11.75 18.35
C GLU A 582 -8.81 12.81 18.93
N MET A 583 -8.51 14.09 18.71
CA MET A 583 -9.37 15.19 19.14
C MET A 583 -10.74 15.12 18.44
N GLN A 584 -10.78 14.89 17.13
CA GLN A 584 -12.02 14.81 16.36
C GLN A 584 -12.87 13.59 16.76
N ILE A 585 -12.24 12.45 16.97
CA ILE A 585 -12.94 11.26 17.48
C ILE A 585 -13.57 11.55 18.83
N ARG A 586 -12.83 12.16 19.76
CA ARG A 586 -13.35 12.54 21.10
C ARG A 586 -14.47 13.55 21.03
N ALA A 587 -14.39 14.53 20.11
CA ALA A 587 -15.39 15.58 19.97
C ALA A 587 -16.70 15.07 19.33
N ASN A 588 -16.62 14.13 18.42
CA ASN A 588 -17.76 13.67 17.61
C ASN A 588 -18.32 12.30 18.04
N LEU A 589 -17.67 11.58 18.99
CA LEU A 589 -18.23 10.43 19.66
C LEU A 589 -18.80 10.82 21.02
N GLN A 590 -20.11 10.70 21.15
CA GLN A 590 -20.79 10.85 22.43
C GLN A 590 -20.35 9.72 23.37
N ARG A 591 -20.00 10.04 24.61
CA ARG A 591 -19.81 8.99 25.62
C ARG A 591 -21.11 8.20 25.76
N PRO A 592 -21.06 6.85 25.74
CA PRO A 592 -22.26 6.09 26.06
C PRO A 592 -22.77 6.60 27.43
N PRO A 593 -24.10 6.79 27.58
CA PRO A 593 -24.64 7.14 28.87
C PRO A 593 -24.12 6.10 29.88
N ASP A 594 -23.50 6.59 30.95
CA ASP A 594 -22.99 5.72 32.03
C ASP A 594 -24.07 4.69 32.31
N ARG A 595 -23.73 3.41 32.15
CA ARG A 595 -24.62 2.34 32.58
C ARG A 595 -24.81 2.57 34.08
N ALA A 596 -25.92 3.21 34.39
CA ALA A 596 -26.36 3.35 35.77
C ALA A 596 -26.39 1.96 36.37
N GLY A 597 -25.62 1.74 37.41
CA GLY A 597 -25.17 0.60 38.13
C GLY A 597 -26.02 -0.67 38.17
#